data_1df67fff5289a6f02f0c382dcd1de162
#
_entry.id   1df67fff5289a6f02f0c382dcd1de162
#
_cell.length_a   1.000
_cell.length_b   1.000
_cell.length_c   1.000
_cell.angle_alpha   90.00
_cell.angle_beta   90.00
_cell.angle_gamma   90.00
#
_symmetry.space_group_name_H-M   'P 1'
#
loop_
_entity.id
_entity.type
_entity.pdbx_description
1 polymer ?
#
loop_
_entity_poly.entity_id
_entity_poly.type
_entity_poly.pdbx_seq_one_letter_code
_entity_poly.pdbx_strand_id
1 'polypeptide(L)'
;MSDNPPLEVSETRTRAWRGAEIPAAGGTGNARSVAEVQSLLANGGVAKGKRILSEAGCRKALELQIEGPDLILGIPARFGMGFGLAGGAVPLPNPNTIYWGGYGGSLVIVDMDARTVFAYAMNKMAGTTTGDMRAFSLAMAMWEALG
;
A
#
# COMPACT_ATOMS: atom_id res chain seq x y z
N MET A 1 -18.42 2.76 -1.83
CA MET A 1 -17.75 3.31 -3.04
C MET A 1 -18.62 4.41 -3.59
N SER A 2 -18.05 5.45 -4.11
CA SER A 2 -18.78 6.63 -4.57
C SER A 2 -19.72 6.28 -5.73
N ASP A 3 -21.01 6.50 -5.57
CA ASP A 3 -22.02 6.31 -6.61
C ASP A 3 -22.26 7.60 -7.43
N ASN A 4 -21.36 8.59 -7.30
CA ASN A 4 -21.51 9.86 -7.99
C ASN A 4 -20.15 10.38 -8.53
N PRO A 5 -19.88 10.20 -9.82
CA PRO A 5 -20.68 9.42 -10.76
C PRO A 5 -20.57 7.90 -10.50
N PRO A 6 -21.55 7.10 -10.89
CA PRO A 6 -21.43 5.64 -10.81
C PRO A 6 -20.26 5.18 -11.67
N LEU A 7 -19.42 4.29 -11.11
CA LEU A 7 -18.23 3.80 -11.78
C LEU A 7 -18.34 2.30 -12.01
N GLU A 8 -18.30 1.92 -13.29
CA GLU A 8 -18.16 0.53 -13.67
C GLU A 8 -16.69 0.11 -13.66
N VAL A 9 -16.35 -0.96 -12.94
CA VAL A 9 -14.96 -1.44 -12.84
C VAL A 9 -14.32 -1.72 -14.21
N SER A 10 -15.13 -2.12 -15.20
CA SER A 10 -14.70 -2.35 -16.57
C SER A 10 -14.11 -1.09 -17.24
N GLU A 11 -14.51 0.10 -16.83
CA GLU A 11 -14.01 1.37 -17.36
C GLU A 11 -12.51 1.56 -17.10
N THR A 12 -11.98 0.98 -16.02
CA THR A 12 -10.55 1.04 -15.68
C THR A 12 -9.65 0.42 -16.77
N ARG A 13 -10.21 -0.37 -17.68
CA ARG A 13 -9.50 -0.98 -18.81
C ARG A 13 -9.44 -0.06 -20.04
N THR A 14 -10.21 1.01 -20.05
CA THR A 14 -10.29 1.90 -21.22
C THR A 14 -9.06 2.81 -21.33
N ARG A 15 -8.82 3.30 -22.54
CA ARG A 15 -7.76 4.29 -22.77
C ARG A 15 -8.12 5.63 -22.11
N ALA A 16 -9.39 5.98 -22.07
CA ALA A 16 -9.88 7.20 -21.44
C ALA A 16 -9.54 7.21 -19.94
N TRP A 17 -9.84 6.12 -19.23
CA TRP A 17 -9.48 5.98 -17.82
C TRP A 17 -7.97 6.10 -17.59
N ARG A 18 -7.17 5.37 -18.37
CA ARG A 18 -5.70 5.38 -18.21
C ARG A 18 -5.04 6.71 -18.57
N GLY A 19 -5.71 7.54 -19.35
CA GLY A 19 -5.27 8.89 -19.68
C GLY A 19 -5.85 9.98 -18.77
N ALA A 20 -6.78 9.64 -17.89
CA ALA A 20 -7.39 10.59 -16.97
C ALA A 20 -6.50 10.86 -15.76
N GLU A 21 -6.51 12.10 -15.27
CA GLU A 21 -5.83 12.50 -14.02
C GLU A 21 -6.71 12.15 -12.83
N ILE A 22 -6.56 10.93 -12.31
CA ILE A 22 -7.29 10.43 -11.13
C ILE A 22 -6.27 10.06 -10.05
N PRO A 23 -5.85 11.00 -9.19
CA PRO A 23 -4.76 10.77 -8.23
C PRO A 23 -4.98 9.57 -7.32
N ALA A 24 -6.24 9.31 -6.91
CA ALA A 24 -6.57 8.23 -6.00
C ALA A 24 -6.61 6.83 -6.65
N ALA A 25 -6.74 6.74 -7.99
CA ALA A 25 -7.00 5.46 -8.66
C ALA A 25 -6.38 5.32 -10.05
N GLY A 26 -5.69 6.35 -10.56
CA GLY A 26 -5.15 6.38 -11.94
C GLY A 26 -3.83 5.63 -12.11
N GLY A 27 -3.18 5.19 -11.05
CA GLY A 27 -1.92 4.47 -11.14
C GLY A 27 -2.06 3.14 -11.88
N THR A 28 -1.24 2.94 -12.91
CA THR A 28 -1.21 1.70 -13.69
C THR A 28 0.16 1.06 -13.59
N GLY A 29 0.21 -0.20 -13.14
CA GLY A 29 1.46 -0.92 -12.94
C GLY A 29 1.22 -2.40 -12.65
N ASN A 30 2.27 -3.07 -12.21
CA ASN A 30 2.22 -4.45 -11.73
C ASN A 30 2.91 -4.57 -10.37
N ALA A 31 2.79 -5.71 -9.71
CA ALA A 31 3.36 -5.94 -8.38
C ALA A 31 4.87 -5.64 -8.34
N ARG A 32 5.63 -6.02 -9.36
CA ARG A 32 7.07 -5.76 -9.43
C ARG A 32 7.39 -4.26 -9.46
N SER A 33 6.69 -3.49 -10.30
CA SER A 33 6.94 -2.05 -10.39
C SER A 33 6.56 -1.33 -9.10
N VAL A 34 5.48 -1.75 -8.43
CA VAL A 34 5.09 -1.21 -7.11
C VAL A 34 6.17 -1.54 -6.08
N ALA A 35 6.63 -2.80 -6.00
CA ALA A 35 7.69 -3.19 -5.08
C ALA A 35 8.98 -2.42 -5.34
N GLU A 36 9.37 -2.25 -6.59
CA GLU A 36 10.57 -1.50 -6.99
C GLU A 36 10.52 -0.04 -6.51
N VAL A 37 9.41 0.65 -6.74
CA VAL A 37 9.23 2.04 -6.28
C VAL A 37 9.25 2.11 -4.75
N GLN A 38 8.53 1.24 -4.08
CA GLN A 38 8.42 1.25 -2.62
C GLN A 38 9.70 0.76 -1.92
N SER A 39 10.55 0.00 -2.61
CA SER A 39 11.86 -0.43 -2.07
C SER A 39 12.75 0.75 -1.70
N LEU A 40 12.50 1.92 -2.29
CA LEU A 40 13.18 3.16 -1.93
C LEU A 40 12.99 3.50 -0.45
N LEU A 41 11.76 3.36 0.06
CA LEU A 41 11.45 3.61 1.47
C LEU A 41 12.08 2.55 2.38
N ALA A 42 11.93 1.27 2.04
CA ALA A 42 12.51 0.16 2.80
C ALA A 42 14.04 0.24 2.90
N ASN A 43 14.70 0.78 1.89
CA ASN A 43 16.15 0.91 1.82
C ASN A 43 16.68 2.30 2.21
N GLY A 44 15.92 3.07 3.00
CA GLY A 44 16.36 4.37 3.51
C GLY A 44 16.70 5.38 2.44
N GLY A 45 15.99 5.36 1.31
CA GLY A 45 16.12 6.32 0.22
C GLY A 45 17.14 5.95 -0.86
N VAL A 46 17.60 4.69 -0.86
CA VAL A 46 18.56 4.19 -1.87
C VAL A 46 17.87 3.20 -2.80
N ALA A 47 17.97 3.42 -4.10
CA ALA A 47 17.55 2.49 -5.14
C ALA A 47 18.65 2.29 -6.17
N LYS A 48 18.95 1.03 -6.53
CA LYS A 48 19.98 0.66 -7.53
C LYS A 48 21.33 1.34 -7.28
N GLY A 49 21.72 1.42 -6.00
CA GLY A 49 23.00 2.04 -5.58
C GLY A 49 23.02 3.58 -5.59
N LYS A 50 21.90 4.22 -5.94
CA LYS A 50 21.78 5.68 -5.95
C LYS A 50 20.88 6.16 -4.82
N ARG A 51 21.30 7.20 -4.10
CA ARG A 51 20.46 7.89 -3.14
C ARG A 51 19.50 8.83 -3.86
N ILE A 52 18.21 8.61 -3.67
CA ILE A 52 17.12 9.41 -4.27
C ILE A 52 16.42 10.25 -3.21
N LEU A 53 16.26 9.69 -2.01
CA LEU A 53 15.70 10.38 -0.84
C LEU A 53 16.69 10.33 0.33
N SER A 54 16.57 11.27 1.24
CA SER A 54 17.28 11.15 2.53
C SER A 54 16.61 10.08 3.39
N GLU A 55 17.36 9.45 4.27
CA GLU A 55 16.80 8.48 5.23
C GLU A 55 15.76 9.14 6.14
N ALA A 56 16.05 10.35 6.62
CA ALA A 56 15.10 11.14 7.42
C ALA A 56 13.81 11.44 6.63
N GLY A 57 13.92 11.70 5.33
CA GLY A 57 12.76 11.87 4.46
C GLY A 57 11.90 10.60 4.35
N CYS A 58 12.53 9.43 4.23
CA CYS A 58 11.81 8.16 4.22
C CYS A 58 11.07 7.90 5.54
N ARG A 59 11.70 8.21 6.67
CA ARG A 59 11.10 8.03 8.00
C ARG A 59 9.91 8.94 8.26
N LYS A 60 9.75 10.04 7.54
CA LYS A 60 8.55 10.87 7.63
C LYS A 60 7.26 10.13 7.27
N ALA A 61 7.33 9.09 6.46
CA ALA A 61 6.17 8.25 6.19
C ALA A 61 5.64 7.51 7.42
N LEU A 62 6.47 7.33 8.46
CA LEU A 62 6.12 6.71 9.75
C LEU A 62 5.54 7.71 10.77
N GLU A 63 5.63 9.02 10.51
CA GLU A 63 5.11 10.02 11.44
C GLU A 63 3.59 9.94 11.51
N LEU A 64 3.07 9.62 12.71
CA LEU A 64 1.63 9.54 12.93
C LEU A 64 0.96 10.89 12.68
N GLN A 65 0.00 10.93 11.77
CA GLN A 65 -0.78 12.11 11.44
C GLN A 65 -2.16 12.08 12.09
N ILE A 66 -2.80 10.90 12.09
CA ILE A 66 -4.11 10.72 12.71
C ILE A 66 -4.27 9.27 13.20
N GLU A 67 -4.95 9.12 14.32
CA GLU A 67 -5.34 7.83 14.90
C GLU A 67 -6.76 7.91 15.43
N GLY A 68 -7.56 6.90 15.13
CA GLY A 68 -8.94 6.79 15.60
C GLY A 68 -9.83 6.01 14.63
N PRO A 69 -11.15 6.02 14.88
CA PRO A 69 -12.09 5.40 13.96
C PRO A 69 -12.15 6.20 12.66
N ASP A 70 -11.84 5.54 11.54
CA ASP A 70 -12.02 6.13 10.22
C ASP A 70 -13.51 6.10 9.85
N LEU A 71 -14.08 7.26 9.55
CA LEU A 71 -15.52 7.41 9.31
C LEU A 71 -15.96 6.82 7.94
N ILE A 72 -15.03 6.63 7.03
CA ILE A 72 -15.32 6.06 5.70
C ILE A 72 -15.10 4.56 5.70
N LEU A 73 -13.99 4.10 6.29
CA LEU A 73 -13.66 2.68 6.34
C LEU A 73 -14.40 1.94 7.46
N GLY A 74 -14.88 2.65 8.48
CA GLY A 74 -15.61 2.07 9.62
C GLY A 74 -14.71 1.22 10.54
N ILE A 75 -13.41 1.38 10.50
CA ILE A 75 -12.43 0.62 11.29
C ILE A 75 -11.46 1.54 12.01
N PRO A 76 -10.85 1.10 13.12
CA PRO A 76 -9.73 1.82 13.72
C PRO A 76 -8.58 1.95 12.73
N ALA A 77 -8.11 3.16 12.50
CA ALA A 77 -7.03 3.43 11.57
C ALA A 77 -5.93 4.26 12.24
N ARG A 78 -4.70 4.01 11.80
CA ARG A 78 -3.53 4.84 12.09
C ARG A 78 -2.92 5.22 10.76
N PHE A 79 -2.86 6.51 10.47
CA PHE A 79 -2.30 7.01 9.22
C PHE A 79 -1.07 7.86 9.47
N GLY A 80 -0.05 7.59 8.68
CA GLY A 80 1.07 8.47 8.44
C GLY A 80 0.85 9.30 7.17
N MET A 81 1.93 9.79 6.61
CA MET A 81 1.89 10.60 5.41
C MET A 81 1.71 9.71 4.17
N GLY A 82 0.46 9.46 3.79
CA GLY A 82 0.07 8.67 2.62
C GLY A 82 0.00 7.15 2.83
N PHE A 83 0.16 6.66 4.06
CA PHE A 83 0.17 5.23 4.37
C PHE A 83 -0.59 4.92 5.65
N GLY A 84 -1.11 3.69 5.76
CA GLY A 84 -1.47 3.06 7.02
C GLY A 84 -0.21 2.65 7.78
N LEU A 85 -0.25 2.77 9.11
CA LEU A 85 0.86 2.48 10.01
C LEU A 85 0.61 1.20 10.81
N ALA A 86 1.67 0.51 11.19
CA ALA A 86 1.61 -0.59 12.13
C ALA A 86 0.95 -0.17 13.45
N GLY A 87 0.31 -1.12 14.17
CA GLY A 87 -0.40 -0.87 15.42
C GLY A 87 -1.85 -0.40 15.26
N GLY A 88 -2.36 -0.30 14.03
CA GLY A 88 -3.79 -0.11 13.73
C GLY A 88 -4.55 -1.44 13.65
N ALA A 89 -5.62 -1.48 12.84
CA ALA A 89 -6.45 -2.68 12.66
C ALA A 89 -5.72 -3.85 11.96
N VAL A 90 -4.64 -3.58 11.23
CA VAL A 90 -3.84 -4.61 10.55
C VAL A 90 -2.68 -5.03 11.46
N PRO A 91 -2.63 -6.31 11.89
CA PRO A 91 -1.53 -6.80 12.71
C PRO A 91 -0.26 -6.97 11.84
N LEU A 92 0.70 -6.08 12.03
CA LEU A 92 1.99 -6.12 11.37
C LEU A 92 3.08 -6.42 12.40
N PRO A 93 4.04 -7.33 12.13
CA PRO A 93 5.00 -7.80 13.12
C PRO A 93 6.01 -6.73 13.54
N ASN A 94 6.42 -5.85 12.62
CA ASN A 94 7.44 -4.85 12.88
C ASN A 94 6.84 -3.43 12.99
N PRO A 95 7.28 -2.63 13.97
CA PRO A 95 6.67 -1.32 14.25
C PRO A 95 6.92 -0.28 13.16
N ASN A 96 8.07 -0.34 12.44
CA ASN A 96 8.37 0.58 11.36
C ASN A 96 7.88 0.05 10.00
N THR A 97 6.62 -0.45 10.00
CA THR A 97 5.96 -0.96 8.81
C THR A 97 4.83 -0.04 8.39
N ILE A 98 4.81 0.29 7.12
CA ILE A 98 3.75 1.05 6.46
C ILE A 98 3.08 0.19 5.39
N TYR A 99 1.81 0.47 5.11
CA TYR A 99 1.07 -0.31 4.12
C TYR A 99 -0.04 0.50 3.48
N TRP A 100 -0.51 0.04 2.33
CA TRP A 100 -1.81 0.42 1.79
C TRP A 100 -2.34 -0.64 0.83
N GLY A 101 -3.65 -0.80 0.85
CA GLY A 101 -4.38 -1.69 -0.04
C GLY A 101 -5.30 -0.94 -0.98
N GLY A 102 -5.70 -1.60 -2.06
CA GLY A 102 -6.62 -1.06 -3.05
C GLY A 102 -7.88 -1.90 -3.23
N TYR A 103 -8.85 -1.29 -3.91
CA TYR A 103 -10.09 -1.98 -4.27
C TYR A 103 -9.81 -3.21 -5.13
N GLY A 104 -10.42 -4.31 -4.73
CA GLY A 104 -10.25 -5.60 -5.39
C GLY A 104 -9.22 -6.53 -4.75
N GLY A 105 -8.39 -6.03 -3.80
CA GLY A 105 -7.49 -6.85 -3.02
C GLY A 105 -6.00 -6.64 -3.25
N SER A 106 -5.60 -5.61 -4.03
CA SER A 106 -4.18 -5.26 -4.12
C SER A 106 -3.65 -4.78 -2.77
N LEU A 107 -2.38 -5.04 -2.50
CA LEU A 107 -1.72 -4.68 -1.24
C LEU A 107 -0.25 -4.38 -1.46
N VAL A 108 0.24 -3.33 -0.83
CA VAL A 108 1.67 -3.10 -0.65
C VAL A 108 1.97 -2.94 0.84
N ILE A 109 3.07 -3.56 1.27
CA ILE A 109 3.61 -3.44 2.61
C ILE A 109 5.10 -3.11 2.48
N VAL A 110 5.54 -2.13 3.23
CA VAL A 110 6.94 -1.70 3.29
C VAL A 110 7.41 -1.85 4.74
N ASP A 111 8.25 -2.82 4.98
CA ASP A 111 8.87 -3.07 6.28
C ASP A 111 10.27 -2.46 6.27
N MET A 112 10.43 -1.35 6.98
CA MET A 112 11.71 -0.64 7.05
C MET A 112 12.68 -1.30 8.02
N ASP A 113 12.21 -2.09 8.97
CA ASP A 113 13.06 -2.85 9.91
C ASP A 113 13.69 -4.04 9.21
N ALA A 114 12.89 -4.83 8.50
CA ALA A 114 13.35 -5.96 7.69
C ALA A 114 13.93 -5.55 6.33
N ARG A 115 13.85 -4.26 5.95
CA ARG A 115 14.26 -3.72 4.64
C ARG A 115 13.63 -4.47 3.47
N THR A 116 12.37 -4.80 3.62
CA THR A 116 11.63 -5.67 2.71
C THR A 116 10.36 -4.98 2.22
N VAL A 117 9.98 -5.27 0.99
CA VAL A 117 8.71 -4.83 0.39
C VAL A 117 7.94 -6.04 -0.11
N PHE A 118 6.70 -6.12 0.31
CA PHE A 118 5.72 -7.03 -0.25
C PHE A 118 4.76 -6.25 -1.14
N ALA A 119 4.53 -6.72 -2.37
CA ALA A 119 3.53 -6.16 -3.26
C ALA A 119 2.72 -7.27 -3.92
N TYR A 120 1.42 -7.15 -3.83
CA TYR A 120 0.46 -8.09 -4.40
C TYR A 120 -0.49 -7.39 -5.35
N ALA A 121 -0.62 -7.92 -6.56
CA ALA A 121 -1.62 -7.52 -7.52
C ALA A 121 -2.42 -8.76 -7.94
N MET A 122 -3.72 -8.74 -7.68
CA MET A 122 -4.62 -9.85 -7.97
C MET A 122 -4.94 -9.95 -9.47
N ASN A 123 -5.19 -11.17 -9.93
CA ASN A 123 -5.75 -11.43 -11.25
C ASN A 123 -7.31 -11.45 -11.26
N LYS A 124 -7.92 -11.57 -10.07
CA LYS A 124 -9.36 -11.54 -9.86
C LYS A 124 -9.69 -10.60 -8.71
N MET A 125 -10.43 -9.54 -8.98
CA MET A 125 -10.88 -8.58 -7.96
C MET A 125 -11.87 -9.24 -6.99
N ALA A 126 -11.72 -8.87 -5.71
CA ALA A 126 -12.69 -9.13 -4.65
C ALA A 126 -13.44 -7.84 -4.31
N GLY A 127 -14.52 -7.93 -3.54
CA GLY A 127 -15.28 -6.76 -3.08
C GLY A 127 -14.68 -6.05 -1.87
N THR A 128 -13.35 -6.01 -1.77
CA THR A 128 -12.62 -5.40 -0.64
C THR A 128 -11.95 -4.10 -1.06
N THR A 129 -11.76 -3.18 -0.11
CA THR A 129 -11.22 -1.83 -0.38
C THR A 129 -9.79 -1.63 0.10
N THR A 130 -9.27 -2.48 0.98
CA THR A 130 -7.98 -2.29 1.67
C THR A 130 -7.12 -3.55 1.68
N GLY A 131 -7.12 -4.29 0.59
CA GLY A 131 -6.50 -5.60 0.53
C GLY A 131 -7.48 -6.72 0.92
N ASP A 132 -7.03 -7.95 0.91
CA ASP A 132 -7.80 -9.12 1.34
C ASP A 132 -6.90 -10.24 1.89
N MET A 133 -7.54 -11.31 2.38
CA MET A 133 -6.85 -12.44 3.01
C MET A 133 -5.87 -13.16 2.08
N ARG A 134 -6.03 -13.12 0.76
CA ARG A 134 -5.09 -13.71 -0.20
C ARG A 134 -3.73 -13.02 -0.12
N ALA A 135 -3.75 -11.68 -0.17
CA ALA A 135 -2.55 -10.87 -0.05
C ALA A 135 -1.94 -10.99 1.36
N PHE A 136 -2.80 -10.92 2.39
CA PHE A 136 -2.34 -10.94 3.78
C PHE A 136 -1.69 -12.27 4.17
N SER A 137 -2.25 -13.41 3.76
CA SER A 137 -1.65 -14.73 4.03
C SER A 137 -0.26 -14.88 3.40
N LEU A 138 -0.07 -14.35 2.17
CA LEU A 138 1.24 -14.35 1.52
C LEU A 138 2.23 -13.42 2.21
N ALA A 139 1.78 -12.27 2.69
CA ALA A 139 2.61 -11.35 3.46
C ALA A 139 3.08 -11.98 4.78
N MET A 140 2.20 -12.67 5.50
CA MET A 140 2.56 -13.39 6.74
C MET A 140 3.60 -14.47 6.46
N ALA A 141 3.42 -15.27 5.40
CA ALA A 141 4.41 -16.28 5.00
C ALA A 141 5.78 -15.66 4.64
N MET A 142 5.79 -14.44 4.09
CA MET A 142 7.04 -13.71 3.86
C MET A 142 7.76 -13.42 5.17
N TRP A 143 7.07 -12.91 6.19
CA TRP A 143 7.71 -12.63 7.49
C TRP A 143 8.17 -13.91 8.20
N GLU A 144 7.40 -14.99 8.14
CA GLU A 144 7.81 -16.30 8.64
C GLU A 144 9.11 -16.79 7.99
N ALA A 145 9.29 -16.52 6.69
CA ALA A 145 10.50 -16.89 5.95
C ALA A 145 11.70 -15.98 6.24
N LEU A 146 11.48 -14.78 6.75
CA LEU A 146 12.55 -13.85 7.13
C LEU A 146 13.12 -14.13 8.53
N GLY A 147 12.41 -14.89 9.36
CA GLY A 147 12.81 -15.28 10.72
C GLY A 147 12.38 -14.24 11.73
#